data_36187e4943759240bc9f3896fd2700be
#
_entry.id   36187e4943759240bc9f3896fd2700be
#
_cell.length_a   1.000
_cell.length_b   1.000
_cell.length_c   1.000
_cell.angle_alpha   90.00
_cell.angle_beta   90.00
_cell.angle_gamma   90.00
#
_symmetry.space_group_name_H-M   'P 1'
#
loop_
_entity.id
_entity.type
_entity.pdbx_description
1 polymer ?
#
loop_
_entity_poly.entity_id
_entity_poly.type
_entity_poly.pdbx_seq_one_letter_code
_entity_poly.pdbx_strand_id
1 'polypeptide(L)'
;MNDYPIVTDENGVPRAPVPPSLVTVTRVVYALHALSILIGVFTGASIATAFVFGWPSIIAVIINYVERSDVRGTYLDSHFSWQIRTFWYALLWIVIVWILGLALAVFLNGFVIWIVGFVVLGIWVCYRIVYGWMRLSDGRPMPM
;
A
#
# COMPACT_ATOMS: atom_id res chain seq x y z
N MET A 1 11.14 32.66 -1.24
CA MET A 1 12.33 31.87 -0.86
C MET A 1 11.79 30.61 -0.21
N ASN A 2 11.96 29.44 -0.84
CA ASN A 2 11.42 28.20 -0.29
C ASN A 2 12.44 27.62 0.67
N ASP A 3 12.28 27.86 1.97
CA ASP A 3 13.13 27.33 3.05
C ASP A 3 12.85 25.84 3.34
N TYR A 4 12.69 25.02 2.29
CA TYR A 4 12.59 23.58 2.49
C TYR A 4 14.00 23.01 2.63
N PRO A 5 14.24 22.15 3.64
CA PRO A 5 15.54 21.51 3.80
C PRO A 5 15.87 20.69 2.55
N ILE A 6 17.07 20.88 2.02
CA ILE A 6 17.59 20.08 0.91
C ILE A 6 17.83 18.68 1.46
N VAL A 7 17.02 17.73 1.04
CA VAL A 7 17.23 16.31 1.34
C VAL A 7 18.15 15.75 0.25
N THR A 8 19.29 15.22 0.63
CA THR A 8 20.18 14.51 -0.28
C THR A 8 19.87 13.01 -0.28
N ASP A 9 20.11 12.33 -1.40
CA ASP A 9 20.08 10.88 -1.45
C ASP A 9 21.31 10.27 -0.76
N GLU A 10 21.39 8.95 -0.73
CA GLU A 10 22.54 8.21 -0.14
C GLU A 10 23.88 8.49 -0.83
N ASN A 11 23.86 9.06 -2.03
CA ASN A 11 25.05 9.46 -2.81
C ASN A 11 25.35 10.97 -2.68
N GLY A 12 24.63 11.69 -1.81
CA GLY A 12 24.82 13.11 -1.59
C GLY A 12 24.20 14.01 -2.68
N VAL A 13 23.39 13.45 -3.59
CA VAL A 13 22.74 14.23 -4.66
C VAL A 13 21.53 14.96 -4.09
N PRO A 14 21.43 16.31 -4.28
CA PRO A 14 20.26 17.05 -3.85
C PRO A 14 19.00 16.56 -4.54
N ARG A 15 17.96 16.24 -3.75
CA ARG A 15 16.62 15.94 -4.25
C ARG A 15 15.79 17.20 -4.30
N ALA A 16 14.81 17.24 -5.20
CA ALA A 16 13.86 18.33 -5.25
C ALA A 16 13.19 18.53 -3.86
N PRO A 17 13.10 19.75 -3.35
CA PRO A 17 12.43 20.03 -2.09
C PRO A 17 10.98 19.58 -2.16
N VAL A 18 10.51 18.86 -1.12
CA VAL A 18 9.16 18.31 -1.07
C VAL A 18 8.27 19.25 -0.26
N PRO A 19 7.18 19.77 -0.82
CA PRO A 19 6.21 20.56 -0.07
C PRO A 19 5.63 19.72 1.10
N PRO A 20 5.49 20.29 2.30
CA PRO A 20 4.90 19.60 3.46
C PRO A 20 3.49 19.06 3.18
N SER A 21 2.74 19.71 2.29
CA SER A 21 1.42 19.27 1.84
C SER A 21 1.48 17.88 1.19
N LEU A 22 2.44 17.62 0.33
CA LEU A 22 2.59 16.32 -0.33
C LEU A 22 3.00 15.20 0.64
N VAL A 23 3.82 15.51 1.65
CA VAL A 23 4.12 14.57 2.74
C VAL A 23 2.86 14.25 3.52
N THR A 24 2.02 15.25 3.79
CA THR A 24 0.74 15.06 4.48
C THR A 24 -0.22 14.21 3.65
N VAL A 25 -0.35 14.47 2.35
CA VAL A 25 -1.16 13.64 1.43
C VAL A 25 -0.67 12.19 1.46
N THR A 26 0.63 11.96 1.37
CA THR A 26 1.21 10.62 1.42
C THR A 26 0.89 9.90 2.75
N ARG A 27 0.94 10.62 3.88
CA ARG A 27 0.53 10.07 5.19
C ARG A 27 -0.95 9.71 5.23
N VAL A 28 -1.81 10.58 4.68
CA VAL A 28 -3.26 10.32 4.58
C VAL A 28 -3.53 9.05 3.77
N VAL A 29 -2.83 8.84 2.66
CA VAL A 29 -2.97 7.64 1.86
C VAL A 29 -2.60 6.38 2.66
N TYR A 30 -1.48 6.40 3.40
CA TYR A 30 -1.12 5.29 4.29
C TYR A 30 -2.15 5.08 5.40
N ALA A 31 -2.69 6.16 5.99
CA ALA A 31 -3.72 6.08 7.01
C ALA A 31 -5.02 5.46 6.49
N LEU A 32 -5.43 5.81 5.27
CA LEU A 32 -6.60 5.22 4.62
C LEU A 32 -6.41 3.71 4.36
N HIS A 33 -5.23 3.31 3.91
CA HIS A 33 -4.90 1.89 3.75
C HIS A 33 -4.89 1.16 5.10
N ALA A 34 -4.30 1.75 6.14
CA ALA A 34 -4.33 1.18 7.49
C ALA A 34 -5.75 1.08 8.04
N LEU A 35 -6.60 2.08 7.79
CA LEU A 35 -8.02 2.03 8.18
C LEU A 35 -8.76 0.88 7.50
N SER A 36 -8.52 0.62 6.21
CA SER A 36 -9.10 -0.54 5.53
C SER A 36 -8.66 -1.87 6.16
N ILE A 37 -7.39 -1.99 6.56
CA ILE A 37 -6.89 -3.16 7.29
C ILE A 37 -7.63 -3.33 8.62
N LEU A 38 -7.76 -2.26 9.40
CA LEU A 38 -8.47 -2.28 10.67
C LEU A 38 -9.94 -2.69 10.50
N ILE A 39 -10.63 -2.15 9.49
CA ILE A 39 -12.00 -2.58 9.17
C ILE A 39 -12.03 -4.09 8.92
N GLY A 40 -11.10 -4.64 8.15
CA GLY A 40 -11.02 -6.08 7.91
C GLY A 40 -10.84 -6.90 9.18
N VAL A 41 -9.99 -6.45 10.11
CA VAL A 41 -9.78 -7.11 11.40
C VAL A 41 -11.05 -7.09 12.27
N PHE A 42 -11.68 -5.92 12.42
CA PHE A 42 -12.83 -5.77 13.32
C PHE A 42 -14.12 -6.34 12.77
N THR A 43 -14.29 -6.42 11.47
CA THR A 43 -15.51 -6.98 10.85
C THR A 43 -15.44 -8.50 10.64
N GLY A 44 -14.28 -9.13 10.93
CA GLY A 44 -14.06 -10.54 10.63
C GLY A 44 -13.96 -10.85 9.15
N ALA A 45 -13.92 -9.81 8.30
CA ALA A 45 -13.60 -9.97 6.89
C ALA A 45 -12.11 -10.30 6.72
N SER A 46 -11.76 -10.89 5.57
CA SER A 46 -10.34 -11.03 5.23
C SER A 46 -9.69 -9.64 5.14
N ILE A 47 -8.55 -9.45 5.82
CA ILE A 47 -7.76 -8.20 5.78
C ILE A 47 -7.47 -7.82 4.32
N ALA A 48 -7.07 -8.79 3.49
CA ALA A 48 -6.76 -8.54 2.08
C ALA A 48 -8.00 -8.07 1.30
N THR A 49 -9.16 -8.69 1.53
CA THR A 49 -10.41 -8.31 0.89
C THR A 49 -10.85 -6.91 1.33
N ALA A 50 -10.79 -6.62 2.62
CA ALA A 50 -11.10 -5.29 3.14
C ALA A 50 -10.12 -4.22 2.63
N PHE A 51 -8.84 -4.58 2.46
CA PHE A 51 -7.84 -3.69 1.88
C PHE A 51 -8.16 -3.33 0.42
N VAL A 52 -8.53 -4.28 -0.42
CA VAL A 52 -8.77 -4.02 -1.85
C VAL A 52 -10.14 -3.42 -2.10
N PHE A 53 -11.19 -3.96 -1.47
CA PHE A 53 -12.58 -3.56 -1.73
C PHE A 53 -13.13 -2.55 -0.70
N GLY A 54 -12.35 -2.24 0.35
CA GLY A 54 -12.71 -1.22 1.32
C GLY A 54 -12.66 0.18 0.72
N TRP A 55 -13.70 0.97 0.95
CA TRP A 55 -13.78 2.35 0.45
C TRP A 55 -12.56 3.23 0.83
N PRO A 56 -11.90 3.11 2.02
CA PRO A 56 -10.75 3.94 2.30
C PRO A 56 -9.56 3.63 1.39
N SER A 57 -9.29 2.36 1.09
CA SER A 57 -8.18 2.01 0.18
C SER A 57 -8.47 2.40 -1.27
N ILE A 58 -9.73 2.34 -1.70
CA ILE A 58 -10.12 2.82 -3.04
C ILE A 58 -9.86 4.32 -3.15
N ILE A 59 -10.27 5.10 -2.14
CA ILE A 59 -9.97 6.54 -2.09
C ILE A 59 -8.46 6.78 -2.09
N ALA A 60 -7.70 6.03 -1.29
CA ALA A 60 -6.26 6.13 -1.23
C ALA A 60 -5.59 5.93 -2.60
N VAL A 61 -6.03 4.93 -3.35
CA VAL A 61 -5.51 4.67 -4.71
C VAL A 61 -5.89 5.78 -5.68
N ILE A 62 -7.10 6.32 -5.60
CA ILE A 62 -7.53 7.46 -6.41
C ILE A 62 -6.61 8.67 -6.14
N ILE A 63 -6.37 8.99 -4.86
CA ILE A 63 -5.46 10.08 -4.47
C ILE A 63 -4.06 9.83 -5.05
N ASN A 64 -3.54 8.60 -4.97
CA ASN A 64 -2.25 8.25 -5.54
C ASN A 64 -2.18 8.52 -7.05
N TYR A 65 -3.24 8.28 -7.80
CA TYR A 65 -3.26 8.57 -9.23
C TYR A 65 -3.40 10.04 -9.55
N VAL A 66 -4.22 10.78 -8.78
CA VAL A 66 -4.44 12.22 -8.97
C VAL A 66 -3.17 13.02 -8.68
N GLU A 67 -2.52 12.74 -7.55
CA GLU A 67 -1.33 13.47 -7.10
C GLU A 67 -0.01 12.95 -7.69
N ARG A 68 -0.09 11.96 -8.57
CA ARG A 68 1.12 11.28 -9.10
C ARG A 68 2.06 12.21 -9.85
N SER A 69 1.52 13.22 -10.53
CA SER A 69 2.33 14.21 -11.26
C SER A 69 3.16 15.08 -10.33
N ASP A 70 2.60 15.41 -9.17
CA ASP A 70 3.16 16.39 -8.25
C ASP A 70 4.30 15.83 -7.39
N VAL A 71 4.34 14.50 -7.25
CA VAL A 71 5.40 13.80 -6.52
C VAL A 71 6.58 13.39 -7.39
N ARG A 72 6.50 13.54 -8.71
CA ARG A 72 7.57 13.13 -9.63
C ARG A 72 8.88 13.83 -9.32
N GLY A 73 9.98 13.06 -9.35
CA GLY A 73 11.33 13.57 -9.06
C GLY A 73 11.62 13.79 -7.57
N THR A 74 10.65 13.52 -6.68
CA THR A 74 10.85 13.52 -5.23
C THR A 74 10.98 12.10 -4.69
N TYR A 75 11.41 11.96 -3.42
CA TYR A 75 11.43 10.63 -2.77
C TYR A 75 10.02 10.03 -2.60
N LEU A 76 8.98 10.87 -2.63
CA LEU A 76 7.58 10.42 -2.50
C LEU A 76 7.10 9.63 -3.73
N ASP A 77 7.66 9.84 -4.91
CA ASP A 77 7.31 9.06 -6.12
C ASP A 77 7.48 7.54 -5.89
N SER A 78 8.53 7.15 -5.17
CA SER A 78 8.73 5.76 -4.78
C SER A 78 7.64 5.23 -3.82
N HIS A 79 7.15 6.07 -2.90
CA HIS A 79 6.04 5.71 -2.00
C HIS A 79 4.73 5.53 -2.75
N PHE A 80 4.40 6.44 -3.67
CA PHE A 80 3.20 6.32 -4.51
C PHE A 80 3.25 5.06 -5.37
N SER A 81 4.38 4.80 -6.01
CA SER A 81 4.58 3.58 -6.81
C SER A 81 4.48 2.31 -5.95
N TRP A 82 4.98 2.35 -4.71
CA TRP A 82 4.87 1.24 -3.76
C TRP A 82 3.42 0.96 -3.36
N GLN A 83 2.64 2.00 -3.03
CA GLN A 83 1.24 1.89 -2.63
C GLN A 83 0.37 1.37 -3.78
N ILE A 84 0.52 1.94 -4.98
CA ILE A 84 -0.20 1.50 -6.18
C ILE A 84 0.11 0.03 -6.50
N ARG A 85 1.40 -0.35 -6.50
CA ARG A 85 1.79 -1.75 -6.72
C ARG A 85 1.25 -2.68 -5.63
N THR A 86 1.23 -2.25 -4.38
CA THR A 86 0.66 -3.04 -3.28
C THR A 86 -0.81 -3.34 -3.53
N PHE A 87 -1.59 -2.32 -3.91
CA PHE A 87 -3.01 -2.48 -4.20
C PHE A 87 -3.26 -3.46 -5.36
N TRP A 88 -2.59 -3.27 -6.49
CA TRP A 88 -2.79 -4.12 -7.66
C TRP A 88 -2.30 -5.56 -7.46
N TYR A 89 -1.19 -5.75 -6.76
CA TYR A 89 -0.73 -7.11 -6.41
C TYR A 89 -1.68 -7.78 -5.41
N ALA A 90 -2.21 -7.05 -4.42
CA ALA A 90 -3.20 -7.60 -3.51
C ALA A 90 -4.46 -8.05 -4.27
N LEU A 91 -4.96 -7.23 -5.20
CA LEU A 91 -6.09 -7.60 -6.07
C LEU A 91 -5.78 -8.85 -6.90
N LEU A 92 -4.62 -8.89 -7.55
CA LEU A 92 -4.20 -10.05 -8.35
C LEU A 92 -4.16 -11.33 -7.50
N TRP A 93 -3.54 -11.28 -6.32
CA TRP A 93 -3.44 -12.43 -5.43
C TRP A 93 -4.79 -12.86 -4.86
N ILE A 94 -5.70 -11.94 -4.57
CA ILE A 94 -7.08 -12.27 -4.19
C ILE A 94 -7.74 -13.11 -5.29
N VAL A 95 -7.64 -12.68 -6.54
CA VAL A 95 -8.21 -13.41 -7.68
C VAL A 95 -7.59 -14.81 -7.81
N ILE A 96 -6.27 -14.92 -7.68
CA ILE A 96 -5.57 -16.21 -7.72
C ILE A 96 -6.05 -17.15 -6.59
N VAL A 97 -6.10 -16.65 -5.34
CA VAL A 97 -6.58 -17.43 -4.19
C VAL A 97 -8.02 -17.91 -4.38
N TRP A 98 -8.89 -17.05 -4.92
CA TRP A 98 -10.26 -17.42 -5.25
C TRP A 98 -10.35 -18.51 -6.31
N ILE A 99 -9.63 -18.39 -7.42
CA ILE A 99 -9.63 -19.35 -8.51
C ILE A 99 -9.06 -20.70 -8.03
N LEU A 100 -7.93 -20.69 -7.32
CA LEU A 100 -7.29 -21.92 -6.82
C LEU A 100 -8.18 -22.60 -5.78
N GLY A 101 -8.76 -21.87 -4.85
CA GLY A 101 -9.67 -22.42 -3.85
C GLY A 101 -10.89 -23.05 -4.49
N LEU A 102 -11.47 -22.43 -5.52
CA LEU A 102 -12.62 -22.95 -6.26
C LEU A 102 -12.23 -24.22 -7.07
N ALA A 103 -11.10 -24.17 -7.80
CA ALA A 103 -10.63 -25.30 -8.61
C ALA A 103 -10.33 -26.53 -7.75
N LEU A 104 -9.82 -26.35 -6.53
CA LEU A 104 -9.44 -27.42 -5.62
C LEU A 104 -10.54 -27.78 -4.60
N ALA A 105 -11.66 -27.05 -4.60
CA ALA A 105 -12.78 -27.30 -3.68
C ALA A 105 -13.33 -28.73 -3.81
N VAL A 106 -13.25 -29.34 -5.01
CA VAL A 106 -13.75 -30.67 -5.30
C VAL A 106 -12.76 -31.79 -4.89
N PHE A 107 -11.45 -31.52 -4.94
CA PHE A 107 -10.40 -32.54 -4.78
C PHE A 107 -9.64 -32.44 -3.45
N LEU A 108 -9.51 -31.25 -2.91
CA LEU A 108 -8.81 -30.94 -1.67
C LEU A 108 -9.66 -29.90 -0.94
N ASN A 109 -9.64 -29.90 0.38
CA ASN A 109 -10.35 -28.90 1.17
C ASN A 109 -10.07 -27.46 0.69
N GLY A 110 -10.71 -27.03 -0.41
CA GLY A 110 -10.58 -25.69 -0.99
C GLY A 110 -10.78 -24.57 0.03
N PHE A 111 -11.57 -24.84 1.07
CA PHE A 111 -11.74 -23.96 2.22
C PHE A 111 -10.41 -23.67 2.96
N VAL A 112 -9.54 -24.69 3.11
CA VAL A 112 -8.22 -24.50 3.74
C VAL A 112 -7.34 -23.58 2.88
N ILE A 113 -7.40 -23.72 1.55
CA ILE A 113 -6.64 -22.86 0.63
C ILE A 113 -7.09 -21.41 0.75
N TRP A 114 -8.39 -21.16 0.85
CA TRP A 114 -8.91 -19.81 1.07
C TRP A 114 -8.42 -19.24 2.40
N ILE A 115 -8.55 -19.97 3.51
CA ILE A 115 -8.11 -19.50 4.82
C ILE A 115 -6.61 -19.19 4.78
N VAL A 116 -5.77 -20.15 4.38
CA VAL A 116 -4.32 -19.96 4.37
C VAL A 116 -3.92 -18.85 3.40
N GLY A 117 -4.48 -18.84 2.20
CA GLY A 117 -4.18 -17.82 1.19
C GLY A 117 -4.54 -16.41 1.66
N PHE A 118 -5.72 -16.21 2.24
CA PHE A 118 -6.13 -14.91 2.74
C PHE A 118 -5.37 -14.47 3.99
N VAL A 119 -4.98 -15.38 4.87
CA VAL A 119 -4.13 -15.08 6.04
C VAL A 119 -2.74 -14.63 5.57
N VAL A 120 -2.10 -15.39 4.69
CA VAL A 120 -0.77 -15.04 4.16
C VAL A 120 -0.82 -13.70 3.42
N LEU A 121 -1.82 -13.49 2.59
CA LEU A 121 -1.99 -12.23 1.85
C LEU A 121 -2.26 -11.06 2.81
N GLY A 122 -3.06 -11.25 3.84
CA GLY A 122 -3.33 -10.24 4.86
C GLY A 122 -2.06 -9.82 5.60
N ILE A 123 -1.23 -10.78 6.02
CA ILE A 123 0.07 -10.52 6.67
C ILE A 123 0.98 -9.73 5.72
N TRP A 124 1.04 -10.13 4.45
CA TRP A 124 1.86 -9.44 3.45
C TRP A 124 1.42 -7.99 3.22
N VAL A 125 0.10 -7.72 3.13
CA VAL A 125 -0.43 -6.35 3.00
C VAL A 125 -0.09 -5.53 4.23
N CYS A 126 -0.31 -6.06 5.44
CA CYS A 126 0.04 -5.39 6.69
C CYS A 126 1.52 -5.01 6.72
N TYR A 127 2.41 -5.96 6.39
CA TYR A 127 3.84 -5.71 6.31
C TYR A 127 4.16 -4.54 5.35
N ARG A 128 3.58 -4.55 4.16
CA ARG A 128 3.87 -3.51 3.16
C ARG A 128 3.42 -2.12 3.58
N ILE A 129 2.26 -2.01 4.23
CA ILE A 129 1.73 -0.72 4.70
C ILE A 129 2.56 -0.21 5.88
N VAL A 130 2.87 -1.06 6.87
CA VAL A 130 3.68 -0.68 8.03
C VAL A 130 5.09 -0.28 7.60
N TYR A 131 5.73 -1.09 6.77
CA TYR A 131 7.07 -0.81 6.26
C TYR A 131 7.13 0.52 5.48
N GLY A 132 6.15 0.75 4.61
CA GLY A 132 6.06 2.01 3.87
C GLY A 132 5.85 3.22 4.78
N TRP A 133 5.00 3.08 5.80
CA TRP A 133 4.77 4.15 6.78
C TRP A 133 6.04 4.49 7.57
N MET A 134 6.77 3.48 8.03
CA MET A 134 8.04 3.68 8.75
C MET A 134 9.06 4.41 7.87
N ARG A 135 9.24 3.97 6.63
CA ARG A 135 10.15 4.62 5.67
C ARG A 135 9.77 6.08 5.38
N LEU A 136 8.45 6.35 5.26
CA LEU A 136 7.95 7.72 5.09
C LEU A 136 8.25 8.58 6.31
N SER A 137 8.09 8.03 7.53
CA SER A 137 8.38 8.75 8.78
C SER A 137 9.86 9.10 8.91
N ASP A 138 10.73 8.26 8.37
CA ASP A 138 12.18 8.48 8.32
C ASP A 138 12.61 9.40 7.15
N GLY A 139 11.68 9.86 6.30
CA GLY A 139 11.98 10.63 5.10
C GLY A 139 12.78 9.87 4.04
N ARG A 140 12.70 8.53 4.03
CA ARG A 140 13.47 7.66 3.14
C ARG A 140 12.63 7.16 1.97
N PRO A 141 13.22 7.05 0.76
CA PRO A 141 12.52 6.47 -0.38
C PRO A 141 12.27 4.96 -0.18
N MET A 142 11.27 4.44 -0.90
CA MET A 142 11.02 3.00 -0.97
C MET A 142 12.03 2.32 -1.91
N PRO A 143 12.42 1.07 -1.62
CA PRO A 143 13.19 0.27 -2.56
C PRO A 143 12.36 0.00 -3.82
N MET A 144 12.95 0.23 -4.99
CA MET A 144 12.32 -0.02 -6.29
C MET A 144 12.56 -1.46 -6.78
#